data_9f3eaf0163d47ef1c882496dafec5d21
#
_entry.id   9f3eaf0163d47ef1c882496dafec5d21
#
_cell.length_a   1.000
_cell.length_b   1.000
_cell.length_c   1.000
_cell.angle_alpha   90.00
_cell.angle_beta   90.00
_cell.angle_gamma   90.00
#
_symmetry.space_group_name_H-M   'P 1'
#
loop_
_entity.id
_entity.type
_entity.pdbx_description
1 polymer ?
#
loop_
_entity_poly.entity_id
_entity_poly.type
_entity_poly.pdbx_seq_one_letter_code
_entity_poly.pdbx_strand_id
1 'polypeptide(L)'
;SFYSQPPRKAYASQDGLYCVDTLHRVTVKGLEKNTTYFYRVLSQEVKELRAYRPVMGSVVSTDIWKKPLTFTTLDNHRETLSMVMVNDIHGNNELQKKLLGMAPPQDFDMVLFCGDMCSHINRQNDIFTSFLNTSIELFATQKPFVYARGNHETRGAYARNFSRYFAGPNSKFYYAFTYGPVRFIVLDCGEDKPDTDVEYSGLIDFDNYMLEQKDWLSREIDNPEFKNASYRVVISHMPFTKGGWYGSERLREQLLPLLEQAQIDLMLSGHEHAFGFTDKGNAASFPIIVNSNNSVLTLFASNHSLKVQVKQEDGKILFEKEFQKQ
;
A
#
# COMPACT_ATOMS: atom_id res chain seq x y z
N SER A 1 -16.15 31.20 -7.62
CA SER A 1 -16.82 30.86 -6.34
C SER A 1 -16.47 29.43 -6.00
N PHE A 2 -15.80 29.20 -4.87
CA PHE A 2 -15.40 27.89 -4.39
C PHE A 2 -16.60 27.00 -3.94
N TYR A 3 -17.82 27.50 -3.99
CA TYR A 3 -19.02 26.83 -3.48
C TYR A 3 -20.18 26.94 -4.45
N SER A 4 -20.07 26.25 -5.58
CA SER A 4 -21.20 26.15 -6.53
C SER A 4 -22.30 25.18 -6.09
N GLN A 5 -22.02 24.32 -5.10
CA GLN A 5 -22.98 23.37 -4.52
C GLN A 5 -22.87 23.34 -2.99
N PRO A 6 -23.96 23.02 -2.27
CA PRO A 6 -23.94 22.87 -0.82
C PRO A 6 -22.97 21.75 -0.41
N PRO A 7 -22.22 21.91 0.71
CA PRO A 7 -21.25 20.93 1.15
C PRO A 7 -21.93 19.61 1.51
N ARG A 8 -21.44 18.51 0.97
CA ARG A 8 -21.84 17.17 1.38
C ARG A 8 -21.19 16.86 2.73
N LYS A 9 -21.94 16.24 3.65
CA LYS A 9 -21.43 15.79 4.94
C LYS A 9 -21.40 14.28 4.97
N ALA A 10 -20.31 13.70 5.47
CA ALA A 10 -20.18 12.28 5.74
C ALA A 10 -19.61 12.07 7.13
N TYR A 11 -20.00 11.00 7.80
CA TYR A 11 -19.65 10.72 9.18
C TYR A 11 -19.07 9.32 9.30
N ALA A 12 -18.11 9.15 10.22
CA ALA A 12 -17.68 7.83 10.65
C ALA A 12 -18.77 7.26 11.57
N SER A 13 -19.61 6.36 11.05
CA SER A 13 -20.71 5.75 11.80
C SER A 13 -20.91 4.30 11.41
N GLN A 14 -21.38 3.51 12.37
CA GLN A 14 -21.76 2.12 12.20
C GLN A 14 -23.05 1.85 13.01
N ASP A 15 -24.00 1.17 12.41
CA ASP A 15 -25.27 0.78 13.03
C ASP A 15 -26.02 1.95 13.69
N GLY A 16 -25.90 3.14 13.11
CA GLY A 16 -26.54 4.37 13.58
C GLY A 16 -25.76 5.11 14.68
N LEU A 17 -24.65 4.58 15.16
CA LEU A 17 -23.80 5.23 16.17
C LEU A 17 -22.58 5.88 15.50
N TYR A 18 -22.25 7.11 15.90
CA TYR A 18 -21.01 7.74 15.49
C TYR A 18 -19.81 7.07 16.15
N CYS A 19 -18.73 6.98 15.39
CA CYS A 19 -17.48 6.44 15.88
C CYS A 19 -16.92 7.31 17.02
N VAL A 20 -16.65 6.67 18.16
CA VAL A 20 -15.93 7.26 19.30
C VAL A 20 -14.62 6.50 19.46
N ASP A 21 -13.65 6.79 18.61
CA ASP A 21 -12.35 6.16 18.54
C ASP A 21 -11.30 7.20 18.09
N THR A 22 -10.05 6.84 18.12
CA THR A 22 -8.93 7.64 17.57
C THR A 22 -8.75 7.45 16.07
N LEU A 23 -9.29 6.37 15.50
CA LEU A 23 -9.28 6.08 14.07
C LEU A 23 -10.68 6.17 13.49
N HIS A 24 -10.87 7.08 12.54
CA HIS A 24 -12.14 7.30 11.87
C HIS A 24 -12.06 6.90 10.40
N ARG A 25 -13.00 6.08 9.94
CA ARG A 25 -13.19 5.76 8.52
C ARG A 25 -14.47 6.41 8.03
N VAL A 26 -14.34 7.26 7.03
CA VAL A 26 -15.48 7.98 6.45
C VAL A 26 -15.59 7.63 4.97
N THR A 27 -16.73 7.14 4.54
CA THR A 27 -17.01 6.86 3.13
C THR A 27 -17.90 7.96 2.56
N VAL A 28 -17.41 8.65 1.54
CA VAL A 28 -18.18 9.63 0.77
C VAL A 28 -18.65 8.97 -0.53
N LYS A 29 -19.96 8.92 -0.75
CA LYS A 29 -20.58 8.27 -1.93
C LYS A 29 -21.09 9.30 -2.94
N GLY A 30 -21.30 8.86 -4.19
CA GLY A 30 -21.90 9.68 -5.25
C GLY A 30 -20.99 10.79 -5.74
N LEU A 31 -19.68 10.54 -5.73
CA LEU A 31 -18.70 11.42 -6.35
C LEU A 31 -18.56 11.09 -7.85
N GLU A 32 -18.39 12.15 -8.66
CA GLU A 32 -18.08 12.00 -10.08
C GLU A 32 -16.64 11.50 -10.25
N LYS A 33 -16.40 10.67 -11.26
CA LYS A 33 -15.06 10.16 -11.61
C LYS A 33 -14.16 11.29 -12.13
N ASN A 34 -12.85 11.14 -11.95
CA ASN A 34 -11.83 12.07 -12.44
C ASN A 34 -12.13 13.55 -12.08
N THR A 35 -12.68 13.76 -10.88
CA THR A 35 -13.12 15.08 -10.42
C THR A 35 -12.38 15.46 -9.14
N THR A 36 -11.85 16.70 -9.12
CA THR A 36 -11.19 17.24 -7.93
C THR A 36 -12.20 17.82 -6.97
N TYR A 37 -12.16 17.34 -5.74
CA TYR A 37 -12.99 17.81 -4.63
C TYR A 37 -12.16 18.49 -3.57
N PHE A 38 -12.72 19.57 -3.01
CA PHE A 38 -12.22 20.19 -1.78
C PHE A 38 -12.88 19.52 -0.59
N TYR A 39 -12.13 19.27 0.48
CA TYR A 39 -12.68 18.66 1.67
C TYR A 39 -12.15 19.30 2.96
N ARG A 40 -12.89 19.09 4.02
CA ARG A 40 -12.56 19.52 5.37
C ARG A 40 -12.82 18.36 6.33
N VAL A 41 -11.90 18.15 7.24
CA VAL A 41 -12.06 17.20 8.34
C VAL A 41 -12.42 17.99 9.60
N LEU A 42 -13.45 17.50 10.32
CA LEU A 42 -13.80 17.97 11.66
C LEU A 42 -13.82 16.78 12.60
N SER A 43 -13.24 16.97 13.78
CA SER A 43 -13.30 15.99 14.87
C SER A 43 -13.69 16.70 16.16
N GLN A 44 -14.58 16.11 16.91
CA GLN A 44 -14.98 16.61 18.22
C GLN A 44 -14.51 15.64 19.31
N GLU A 45 -13.85 16.16 20.31
CA GLU A 45 -13.43 15.39 21.47
C GLU A 45 -14.65 14.92 22.25
N VAL A 46 -14.65 13.65 22.67
CA VAL A 46 -15.57 13.10 23.67
C VAL A 46 -14.77 12.90 24.95
N LYS A 47 -14.96 13.80 25.93
CA LYS A 47 -14.24 13.75 27.23
C LYS A 47 -14.69 12.59 28.08
N GLU A 48 -16.02 12.33 28.06
CA GLU A 48 -16.59 11.24 28.83
C GLU A 48 -17.81 10.69 28.08
N LEU A 49 -17.79 9.40 27.81
CA LEU A 49 -18.92 8.68 27.19
C LEU A 49 -19.81 8.12 28.31
N ARG A 50 -20.95 8.78 28.52
CA ARG A 50 -21.98 8.39 29.48
C ARG A 50 -23.17 7.78 28.78
N ALA A 51 -23.98 6.99 29.51
CA ALA A 51 -25.25 6.48 28.99
C ALA A 51 -26.20 7.61 28.58
N TYR A 52 -26.20 8.70 29.32
CA TYR A 52 -26.95 9.92 29.03
C TYR A 52 -26.04 11.16 29.16
N ARG A 53 -26.25 12.11 28.26
CA ARG A 53 -25.52 13.39 28.23
C ARG A 53 -23.99 13.23 28.26
N PRO A 54 -23.36 12.61 27.22
CA PRO A 54 -21.92 12.56 27.10
C PRO A 54 -21.29 13.95 27.28
N VAL A 55 -20.09 13.99 27.85
CA VAL A 55 -19.36 15.25 28.02
C VAL A 55 -18.49 15.47 26.79
N MET A 56 -18.85 16.49 26.02
CA MET A 56 -18.13 16.85 24.80
C MET A 56 -17.01 17.85 25.10
N GLY A 57 -15.95 17.74 24.33
CA GLY A 57 -14.81 18.65 24.38
C GLY A 57 -14.73 19.59 23.17
N SER A 58 -13.52 20.00 22.87
CA SER A 58 -13.23 20.92 21.78
C SER A 58 -13.47 20.30 20.39
N VAL A 59 -13.76 21.17 19.42
CA VAL A 59 -13.81 20.80 18.00
C VAL A 59 -12.48 21.21 17.36
N VAL A 60 -11.85 20.27 16.66
CA VAL A 60 -10.67 20.50 15.82
C VAL A 60 -11.07 20.37 14.37
N SER A 61 -10.58 21.24 13.52
CA SER A 61 -10.82 21.16 12.08
C SER A 61 -9.62 21.59 11.26
N THR A 62 -9.51 21.03 10.06
CA THR A 62 -8.54 21.52 9.08
C THR A 62 -8.90 22.91 8.61
N ASP A 63 -7.88 23.73 8.31
CA ASP A 63 -8.06 25.09 7.84
C ASP A 63 -8.29 25.10 6.33
N ILE A 64 -9.51 25.45 5.92
CA ILE A 64 -9.90 25.49 4.51
C ILE A 64 -9.48 26.77 3.78
N TRP A 65 -9.04 27.79 4.51
CA TRP A 65 -8.70 29.09 3.94
C TRP A 65 -7.22 29.21 3.61
N LYS A 66 -6.37 28.78 4.56
CA LYS A 66 -4.90 28.86 4.40
C LYS A 66 -4.32 27.67 3.65
N LYS A 67 -4.86 26.47 3.90
CA LYS A 67 -4.37 25.24 3.29
C LYS A 67 -5.56 24.31 2.96
N PRO A 68 -6.31 24.59 1.89
CA PRO A 68 -7.43 23.73 1.49
C PRO A 68 -6.92 22.34 1.14
N LEU A 69 -7.61 21.31 1.65
CA LEU A 69 -7.35 19.94 1.29
C LEU A 69 -8.15 19.57 0.04
N THR A 70 -7.51 18.86 -0.87
CA THR A 70 -8.13 18.40 -2.11
C THR A 70 -7.79 16.94 -2.37
N PHE A 71 -8.66 16.25 -3.09
CA PHE A 71 -8.34 14.97 -3.71
C PHE A 71 -9.06 14.88 -5.06
N THR A 72 -8.52 14.07 -5.95
CA THR A 72 -9.15 13.75 -7.23
C THR A 72 -9.62 12.31 -7.20
N THR A 73 -10.89 12.08 -7.53
CA THR A 73 -11.47 10.74 -7.62
C THR A 73 -10.81 9.94 -8.74
N LEU A 74 -10.59 8.67 -8.47
CA LEU A 74 -10.00 7.75 -9.45
C LEU A 74 -11.02 7.43 -10.56
N ASP A 75 -10.49 7.19 -11.75
CA ASP A 75 -11.24 6.60 -12.86
C ASP A 75 -10.53 5.30 -13.28
N ASN A 76 -11.18 4.16 -13.02
CA ASN A 76 -10.63 2.85 -13.36
C ASN A 76 -10.54 2.60 -14.89
N HIS A 77 -11.16 3.46 -15.71
CA HIS A 77 -11.08 3.40 -17.16
C HIS A 77 -9.97 4.30 -17.74
N ARG A 78 -9.10 4.86 -16.91
CA ARG A 78 -7.95 5.62 -17.41
C ARG A 78 -7.03 4.72 -18.23
N GLU A 79 -6.49 5.29 -19.30
CA GLU A 79 -5.55 4.60 -20.20
C GLU A 79 -4.11 4.58 -19.65
N THR A 80 -3.84 5.34 -18.61
CA THR A 80 -2.50 5.47 -18.02
C THR A 80 -2.51 5.43 -16.50
N LEU A 81 -1.40 5.01 -15.92
CA LEU A 81 -1.13 5.02 -14.50
C LEU A 81 0.31 5.49 -14.27
N SER A 82 0.50 6.35 -13.27
CA SER A 82 1.82 6.66 -12.69
C SER A 82 1.83 6.34 -11.21
N MET A 83 2.81 5.53 -10.76
CA MET A 83 2.94 5.09 -9.37
C MET A 83 4.38 5.26 -8.88
N VAL A 84 4.52 5.67 -7.64
CA VAL A 84 5.82 5.77 -6.95
C VAL A 84 5.87 4.70 -5.86
N MET A 85 6.98 3.98 -5.75
CA MET A 85 7.19 2.96 -4.72
C MET A 85 8.41 3.31 -3.86
N VAL A 86 8.24 3.17 -2.54
CA VAL A 86 9.30 3.16 -1.54
C VAL A 86 9.06 2.00 -0.56
N ASN A 87 10.13 1.50 0.06
CA ASN A 87 10.11 0.34 0.97
C ASN A 87 11.26 0.43 1.96
N ASP A 88 11.22 -0.39 3.02
CA ASP A 88 12.32 -0.55 3.98
C ASP A 88 12.82 0.77 4.58
N ILE A 89 11.88 1.66 4.88
CA ILE A 89 12.16 2.98 5.48
C ILE A 89 12.53 2.86 6.96
N HIS A 90 11.95 1.88 7.67
CA HIS A 90 12.26 1.58 9.07
C HIS A 90 12.20 2.80 10.00
N GLY A 91 11.28 3.73 9.74
CA GLY A 91 11.11 4.95 10.53
C GLY A 91 12.10 6.08 10.19
N ASN A 92 12.90 5.95 9.16
CA ASN A 92 13.81 7.01 8.69
C ASN A 92 13.03 8.05 7.87
N ASN A 93 12.38 8.98 8.55
CA ASN A 93 11.54 10.00 7.93
C ASN A 93 12.32 10.95 7.00
N GLU A 94 13.60 11.22 7.26
CA GLU A 94 14.42 12.07 6.40
C GLU A 94 14.71 11.38 5.06
N LEU A 95 14.98 10.08 5.10
CA LEU A 95 15.12 9.28 3.89
C LEU A 95 13.79 9.23 3.11
N GLN A 96 12.66 9.01 3.81
CA GLN A 96 11.34 9.01 3.18
C GLN A 96 11.04 10.35 2.47
N LYS A 97 11.31 11.47 3.14
CA LYS A 97 11.16 12.82 2.54
C LYS A 97 12.03 12.98 1.29
N LYS A 98 13.28 12.55 1.38
CA LYS A 98 14.24 12.64 0.28
C LYS A 98 13.78 11.84 -0.92
N LEU A 99 13.43 10.59 -0.73
CA LEU A 99 13.00 9.68 -1.81
C LEU A 99 11.69 10.16 -2.46
N LEU A 100 10.66 10.46 -1.67
CA LEU A 100 9.39 10.95 -2.21
C LEU A 100 9.51 12.35 -2.81
N GLY A 101 10.45 13.18 -2.35
CA GLY A 101 10.76 14.47 -2.93
C GLY A 101 11.33 14.41 -4.35
N MET A 102 11.88 13.26 -4.75
CA MET A 102 12.39 13.03 -6.11
C MET A 102 11.26 12.74 -7.13
N ALA A 103 10.05 12.47 -6.64
CA ALA A 103 8.83 12.29 -7.42
C ALA A 103 7.71 13.10 -6.74
N PRO A 104 7.53 14.37 -7.08
CA PRO A 104 6.55 15.24 -6.41
C PRO A 104 5.10 14.81 -6.73
N PRO A 105 4.12 15.12 -5.86
CA PRO A 105 2.75 14.59 -5.94
C PRO A 105 2.01 14.86 -7.25
N GLN A 106 2.38 15.86 -8.02
CA GLN A 106 1.79 16.14 -9.33
C GLN A 106 2.18 15.08 -10.38
N ASP A 107 3.27 14.35 -10.17
CA ASP A 107 3.86 13.43 -11.16
C ASP A 107 3.37 11.98 -11.01
N PHE A 108 2.55 11.70 -9.98
CA PHE A 108 2.01 10.36 -9.77
C PHE A 108 0.54 10.33 -9.36
N ASP A 109 -0.10 9.21 -9.59
CA ASP A 109 -1.49 8.97 -9.18
C ASP A 109 -1.60 8.40 -7.77
N MET A 110 -0.64 7.56 -7.37
CA MET A 110 -0.61 6.90 -6.07
C MET A 110 0.82 6.54 -5.62
N VAL A 111 0.98 6.31 -4.32
CA VAL A 111 2.21 5.77 -3.74
C VAL A 111 2.00 4.30 -3.36
N LEU A 112 3.00 3.46 -3.58
CA LEU A 112 3.10 2.11 -3.04
C LEU A 112 4.14 2.09 -1.92
N PHE A 113 3.69 1.74 -0.71
CA PHE A 113 4.57 1.31 0.37
C PHE A 113 4.73 -0.21 0.30
N CYS A 114 5.91 -0.66 -0.09
CA CYS A 114 6.18 -2.09 -0.26
C CYS A 114 6.89 -2.68 0.96
N GLY A 115 6.29 -2.49 2.13
CA GLY A 115 6.69 -3.09 3.40
C GLY A 115 7.83 -2.41 4.14
N ASP A 116 7.96 -2.78 5.39
CA ASP A 116 9.02 -2.37 6.31
C ASP A 116 9.17 -0.85 6.46
N MET A 117 8.02 -0.16 6.47
CA MET A 117 7.97 1.27 6.78
C MET A 117 8.20 1.52 8.28
N CYS A 118 7.88 0.53 9.13
CA CYS A 118 8.17 0.50 10.57
C CYS A 118 9.19 -0.60 10.88
N SER A 119 10.09 -0.38 11.85
CA SER A 119 10.97 -1.46 12.34
C SER A 119 10.23 -2.42 13.28
N HIS A 120 9.25 -1.93 14.03
CA HIS A 120 8.34 -2.66 14.90
C HIS A 120 7.20 -1.74 15.35
N ILE A 121 6.09 -2.29 15.81
CA ILE A 121 4.90 -1.53 16.20
C ILE A 121 4.51 -1.92 17.64
N ASN A 122 5.04 -1.25 18.62
CA ASN A 122 4.74 -1.49 20.03
C ASN A 122 3.53 -0.68 20.52
N ARG A 123 3.28 0.48 19.94
CA ARG A 123 2.20 1.40 20.27
C ARG A 123 1.59 1.98 18.99
N GLN A 124 0.37 2.48 19.09
CA GLN A 124 -0.32 3.17 18.01
C GLN A 124 0.53 4.29 17.38
N ASN A 125 1.20 5.06 18.21
CA ASN A 125 2.00 6.21 17.77
C ASN A 125 3.17 5.80 16.87
N ASP A 126 3.68 4.58 16.97
CA ASP A 126 4.81 4.11 16.17
C ASP A 126 4.45 4.12 14.66
N ILE A 127 3.21 3.81 14.30
CA ILE A 127 2.71 3.90 12.92
C ILE A 127 2.81 5.35 12.40
N PHE A 128 2.41 6.32 13.22
CA PHE A 128 2.39 7.73 12.84
C PHE A 128 3.80 8.30 12.74
N THR A 129 4.64 8.02 13.73
CA THR A 129 5.99 8.59 13.80
C THR A 129 6.99 7.92 12.87
N SER A 130 6.76 6.66 12.49
CA SER A 130 7.67 5.97 11.57
C SER A 130 7.54 6.44 10.11
N PHE A 131 6.32 6.69 9.62
CA PHE A 131 6.15 7.08 8.22
C PHE A 131 4.88 7.85 7.91
N LEU A 132 3.78 7.66 8.69
CA LEU A 132 2.47 8.17 8.28
C LEU A 132 2.39 9.69 8.40
N ASN A 133 2.97 10.31 9.45
CA ASN A 133 3.01 11.77 9.57
C ASN A 133 3.74 12.40 8.39
N THR A 134 4.88 11.85 8.02
CA THR A 134 5.64 12.30 6.84
C THR A 134 4.83 12.14 5.54
N SER A 135 4.12 11.04 5.40
CA SER A 135 3.22 10.81 4.25
C SER A 135 2.10 11.84 4.18
N ILE A 136 1.47 12.16 5.33
CA ILE A 136 0.42 13.18 5.42
C ILE A 136 0.96 14.58 5.04
N GLU A 137 2.18 14.89 5.49
CA GLU A 137 2.83 16.15 5.16
C GLU A 137 3.11 16.29 3.67
N LEU A 138 3.56 15.21 3.01
CA LEU A 138 4.02 15.24 1.63
C LEU A 138 2.89 15.04 0.61
N PHE A 139 2.01 14.07 0.80
CA PHE A 139 1.06 13.69 -0.26
C PHE A 139 -0.27 13.08 0.20
N ALA A 140 -0.33 12.38 1.35
CA ALA A 140 -1.46 11.51 1.68
C ALA A 140 -2.78 12.25 1.98
N THR A 141 -2.75 13.58 2.07
CA THR A 141 -3.95 14.41 2.07
C THR A 141 -4.56 14.63 0.68
N GLN A 142 -3.87 14.26 -0.39
CA GLN A 142 -4.28 14.53 -1.77
C GLN A 142 -4.26 13.28 -2.66
N LYS A 143 -3.34 12.36 -2.41
CA LYS A 143 -3.13 11.16 -3.20
C LYS A 143 -3.30 9.91 -2.33
N PRO A 144 -3.88 8.85 -2.87
CA PRO A 144 -3.96 7.58 -2.16
C PRO A 144 -2.60 6.88 -2.10
N PHE A 145 -2.49 5.96 -1.17
CA PHE A 145 -1.41 4.98 -1.16
C PHE A 145 -1.94 3.56 -1.01
N VAL A 146 -1.16 2.63 -1.52
CA VAL A 146 -1.34 1.18 -1.41
C VAL A 146 -0.27 0.66 -0.47
N TYR A 147 -0.60 -0.32 0.35
CA TYR A 147 0.31 -0.92 1.31
C TYR A 147 0.43 -2.42 1.10
N ALA A 148 1.63 -2.90 0.78
CA ALA A 148 2.02 -4.29 0.91
C ALA A 148 2.76 -4.45 2.25
N ARG A 149 2.26 -5.31 3.15
CA ARG A 149 2.84 -5.48 4.47
C ARG A 149 4.20 -6.19 4.37
N GLY A 150 5.21 -5.66 5.08
CA GLY A 150 6.48 -6.33 5.29
C GLY A 150 6.48 -7.19 6.55
N ASN A 151 7.59 -7.89 6.80
CA ASN A 151 7.72 -8.73 7.99
C ASN A 151 7.88 -7.91 9.27
N HIS A 152 8.47 -6.74 9.21
CA HIS A 152 8.61 -5.86 10.38
C HIS A 152 7.28 -5.29 10.90
N GLU A 153 6.26 -5.16 10.06
CA GLU A 153 4.92 -4.75 10.50
C GLU A 153 4.16 -5.84 11.27
N THR A 154 4.69 -7.05 11.35
CA THR A 154 4.12 -8.13 12.18
C THR A 154 4.66 -8.11 13.61
N ARG A 155 5.72 -7.35 13.88
CA ARG A 155 6.50 -7.33 15.10
C ARG A 155 6.06 -6.23 16.07
N GLY A 156 5.97 -6.57 17.35
CA GLY A 156 5.62 -5.64 18.42
C GLY A 156 4.21 -5.82 18.98
N ALA A 157 3.99 -5.28 20.19
CA ALA A 157 2.76 -5.50 20.95
C ALA A 157 1.49 -4.96 20.25
N TYR A 158 1.62 -3.91 19.44
CA TYR A 158 0.51 -3.27 18.73
C TYR A 158 0.37 -3.74 17.27
N ALA A 159 1.27 -4.58 16.76
CA ALA A 159 1.28 -5.05 15.37
C ALA A 159 -0.06 -5.69 14.94
N ARG A 160 -0.75 -6.40 15.86
CA ARG A 160 -2.07 -6.99 15.60
C ARG A 160 -3.16 -5.97 15.27
N ASN A 161 -2.96 -4.69 15.63
CA ASN A 161 -3.87 -3.59 15.31
C ASN A 161 -3.55 -2.93 13.95
N PHE A 162 -2.46 -3.32 13.30
CA PHE A 162 -2.05 -2.73 12.02
C PHE A 162 -3.12 -2.88 10.92
N SER A 163 -3.86 -3.99 10.95
CA SER A 163 -5.00 -4.24 10.05
C SER A 163 -6.10 -3.19 10.15
N ARG A 164 -6.26 -2.53 11.29
CA ARG A 164 -7.23 -1.43 11.45
C ARG A 164 -6.89 -0.23 10.56
N TYR A 165 -5.64 -0.09 10.13
CA TYR A 165 -5.15 1.03 9.32
C TYR A 165 -5.05 0.67 7.83
N PHE A 166 -4.45 -0.46 7.52
CA PHE A 166 -3.94 -0.76 6.18
C PHE A 166 -4.41 -2.10 5.58
N ALA A 167 -5.32 -2.81 6.23
CA ALA A 167 -5.89 -4.00 5.60
C ALA A 167 -6.65 -3.65 4.32
N GLY A 168 -6.56 -4.53 3.34
CA GLY A 168 -7.30 -4.45 2.10
C GLY A 168 -8.83 -4.60 2.28
N PRO A 169 -9.59 -4.60 1.18
CA PRO A 169 -11.06 -4.60 1.21
C PRO A 169 -11.67 -5.73 2.04
N ASN A 170 -11.03 -6.90 2.07
CA ASN A 170 -11.50 -8.09 2.80
C ASN A 170 -10.90 -8.21 4.21
N SER A 171 -10.42 -7.11 4.78
CA SER A 171 -9.71 -7.10 6.07
C SER A 171 -8.48 -8.00 6.12
N LYS A 172 -7.90 -8.32 4.96
CA LYS A 172 -6.66 -9.07 4.79
C LYS A 172 -5.56 -8.17 4.23
N PHE A 173 -4.30 -8.57 4.38
CA PHE A 173 -3.17 -7.86 3.79
C PHE A 173 -2.85 -8.33 2.37
N TYR A 174 -3.53 -9.37 1.89
CA TYR A 174 -3.51 -9.77 0.50
C TYR A 174 -4.82 -9.37 -0.19
N TYR A 175 -4.71 -8.70 -1.31
CA TYR A 175 -5.86 -8.19 -2.06
C TYR A 175 -5.46 -7.85 -3.49
N ALA A 176 -6.46 -7.59 -4.32
CA ALA A 176 -6.25 -7.13 -5.69
C ALA A 176 -7.08 -5.89 -5.97
N PHE A 177 -6.58 -5.06 -6.88
CA PHE A 177 -7.29 -3.89 -7.38
C PHE A 177 -6.85 -3.56 -8.79
N THR A 178 -7.73 -2.90 -9.55
CA THR A 178 -7.43 -2.41 -10.89
C THR A 178 -7.31 -0.90 -10.87
N TYR A 179 -6.27 -0.38 -11.50
CA TYR A 179 -6.15 1.04 -11.78
C TYR A 179 -5.57 1.27 -13.18
N GLY A 180 -6.34 1.94 -14.02
CA GLY A 180 -5.99 2.10 -15.43
C GLY A 180 -5.75 0.74 -16.12
N PRO A 181 -4.64 0.58 -16.85
CA PRO A 181 -4.35 -0.65 -17.59
C PRO A 181 -3.82 -1.80 -16.72
N VAL A 182 -3.64 -1.60 -15.41
CA VAL A 182 -2.95 -2.57 -14.54
C VAL A 182 -3.88 -3.19 -13.52
N ARG A 183 -3.88 -4.53 -13.44
CA ARG A 183 -4.36 -5.32 -12.31
C ARG A 183 -3.20 -5.58 -11.36
N PHE A 184 -3.32 -5.08 -10.15
CA PHE A 184 -2.36 -5.30 -9.09
C PHE A 184 -2.80 -6.44 -8.19
N ILE A 185 -1.86 -7.33 -7.88
CA ILE A 185 -2.00 -8.41 -6.90
C ILE A 185 -1.05 -8.09 -5.75
N VAL A 186 -1.58 -7.69 -4.62
CA VAL A 186 -0.81 -7.45 -3.40
C VAL A 186 -0.80 -8.73 -2.59
N LEU A 187 0.39 -9.27 -2.36
CA LEU A 187 0.61 -10.45 -1.54
C LEU A 187 1.23 -10.07 -0.20
N ASP A 188 0.84 -10.79 0.82
CA ASP A 188 1.42 -10.67 2.15
C ASP A 188 2.55 -11.68 2.33
N CYS A 189 3.72 -11.21 2.69
CA CYS A 189 4.87 -12.09 2.85
C CYS A 189 4.88 -12.85 4.20
N GLY A 190 4.16 -12.37 5.22
CA GLY A 190 4.30 -12.87 6.58
C GLY A 190 5.70 -12.58 7.14
N GLU A 191 6.25 -13.52 7.91
CA GLU A 191 7.59 -13.42 8.52
C GLU A 191 8.67 -14.13 7.71
N ASP A 192 9.92 -13.74 7.96
CA ASP A 192 11.12 -14.20 7.26
C ASP A 192 11.69 -15.54 7.79
N LYS A 193 11.23 -16.00 8.95
CA LYS A 193 11.60 -17.26 9.60
C LYS A 193 10.41 -18.20 9.75
N PRO A 194 10.61 -19.51 10.01
CA PRO A 194 9.51 -20.43 10.22
C PRO A 194 8.72 -20.11 11.50
N ASP A 195 7.43 -20.48 11.51
CA ASP A 195 6.52 -20.24 12.65
C ASP A 195 7.02 -20.87 13.95
N THR A 196 7.87 -21.89 13.86
CA THR A 196 8.52 -22.58 14.98
C THR A 196 9.75 -21.88 15.52
N ASP A 197 10.17 -20.75 14.91
CA ASP A 197 11.34 -20.01 15.37
C ASP A 197 11.12 -19.46 16.79
N VAL A 198 12.18 -19.55 17.59
CA VAL A 198 12.16 -19.12 19.00
C VAL A 198 11.81 -17.64 19.18
N GLU A 199 12.12 -16.81 18.20
CA GLU A 199 11.82 -15.37 18.23
C GLU A 199 10.32 -15.08 18.31
N TYR A 200 9.47 -15.97 17.80
CA TYR A 200 8.03 -15.77 17.79
C TYR A 200 7.30 -16.40 18.96
N SER A 201 7.97 -17.24 19.75
CA SER A 201 7.42 -17.88 20.94
C SER A 201 6.07 -18.60 20.72
N GLY A 202 5.84 -19.12 19.51
CA GLY A 202 4.58 -19.79 19.12
C GLY A 202 3.37 -18.86 18.99
N LEU A 203 3.59 -17.55 18.78
CA LEU A 203 2.51 -16.54 18.69
C LEU A 203 2.13 -16.15 17.27
N ILE A 204 2.65 -16.84 16.25
CA ILE A 204 2.34 -16.64 14.83
C ILE A 204 1.87 -17.94 14.19
N ASP A 205 1.19 -17.82 13.05
CA ASP A 205 0.62 -18.94 12.27
C ASP A 205 0.57 -18.54 10.79
N PHE A 206 1.74 -18.14 10.26
CA PHE A 206 1.85 -17.72 8.87
C PHE A 206 1.80 -18.88 7.88
N ASP A 207 2.09 -20.08 8.30
CA ASP A 207 1.97 -21.25 7.43
C ASP A 207 0.51 -21.49 7.02
N ASN A 208 -0.44 -21.48 7.96
CA ASN A 208 -1.87 -21.58 7.65
C ASN A 208 -2.39 -20.32 6.92
N TYR A 209 -1.95 -19.15 7.34
CA TYR A 209 -2.31 -17.89 6.66
C TYR A 209 -1.86 -17.89 5.20
N MET A 210 -0.72 -18.49 4.88
CA MET A 210 -0.23 -18.63 3.51
C MET A 210 -1.13 -19.54 2.67
N LEU A 211 -1.68 -20.61 3.27
CA LEU A 211 -2.64 -21.48 2.59
C LEU A 211 -3.95 -20.75 2.29
N GLU A 212 -4.46 -19.94 3.22
CA GLU A 212 -5.62 -19.07 2.95
C GLU A 212 -5.35 -18.11 1.78
N GLN A 213 -4.16 -17.50 1.77
CA GLN A 213 -3.75 -16.60 0.68
C GLN A 213 -3.64 -17.33 -0.66
N LYS A 214 -3.12 -18.54 -0.67
CA LYS A 214 -3.06 -19.41 -1.85
C LYS A 214 -4.44 -19.70 -2.43
N ASP A 215 -5.38 -20.07 -1.57
CA ASP A 215 -6.77 -20.32 -1.96
C ASP A 215 -7.45 -19.05 -2.52
N TRP A 216 -7.17 -17.90 -1.93
CA TRP A 216 -7.63 -16.64 -2.46
C TRP A 216 -7.01 -16.32 -3.83
N LEU A 217 -5.69 -16.48 -3.97
CA LEU A 217 -4.98 -16.21 -5.21
C LEU A 217 -5.49 -17.09 -6.35
N SER A 218 -5.78 -18.37 -6.08
CA SER A 218 -6.33 -19.30 -7.07
C SER A 218 -7.66 -18.82 -7.66
N ARG A 219 -8.51 -18.19 -6.84
CA ARG A 219 -9.77 -17.58 -7.30
C ARG A 219 -9.55 -16.24 -7.99
N GLU A 220 -8.57 -15.46 -7.52
CA GLU A 220 -8.28 -14.15 -8.09
C GLU A 220 -7.75 -14.23 -9.52
N ILE A 221 -6.87 -15.18 -9.83
CA ILE A 221 -6.36 -15.37 -11.19
C ILE A 221 -7.44 -15.80 -12.18
N ASP A 222 -8.56 -16.33 -11.70
CA ASP A 222 -9.74 -16.67 -12.50
C ASP A 222 -10.74 -15.53 -12.67
N ASN A 223 -10.55 -14.44 -11.93
CA ASN A 223 -11.43 -13.26 -11.99
C ASN A 223 -11.39 -12.60 -13.38
N PRO A 224 -12.53 -12.22 -13.96
CA PRO A 224 -12.58 -11.50 -15.22
C PRO A 224 -11.76 -10.20 -15.24
N GLU A 225 -11.70 -9.45 -14.15
CA GLU A 225 -10.87 -8.24 -14.07
C GLU A 225 -9.38 -8.56 -14.18
N PHE A 226 -8.94 -9.69 -13.63
CA PHE A 226 -7.58 -10.16 -13.77
C PHE A 226 -7.28 -10.58 -15.22
N LYS A 227 -8.15 -11.39 -15.81
CA LYS A 227 -7.98 -11.93 -17.17
C LYS A 227 -7.99 -10.83 -18.26
N ASN A 228 -8.80 -9.79 -18.06
CA ASN A 228 -8.97 -8.70 -19.02
C ASN A 228 -7.98 -7.54 -18.85
N ALA A 229 -7.17 -7.52 -17.78
CA ALA A 229 -6.20 -6.46 -17.57
C ALA A 229 -5.13 -6.42 -18.67
N SER A 230 -4.70 -5.21 -19.04
CA SER A 230 -3.58 -5.05 -19.97
C SER A 230 -2.28 -5.56 -19.38
N TYR A 231 -2.05 -5.27 -18.12
CA TYR A 231 -0.89 -5.75 -17.36
C TYR A 231 -1.30 -6.31 -16.01
N ARG A 232 -0.55 -7.29 -15.54
CA ARG A 232 -0.70 -7.95 -14.22
C ARG A 232 0.59 -7.77 -13.44
N VAL A 233 0.52 -6.97 -12.39
CA VAL A 233 1.68 -6.65 -11.54
C VAL A 233 1.48 -7.25 -10.16
N VAL A 234 2.41 -8.10 -9.75
CA VAL A 234 2.46 -8.66 -8.40
C VAL A 234 3.31 -7.75 -7.51
N ILE A 235 2.82 -7.50 -6.32
CA ILE A 235 3.52 -6.76 -5.27
C ILE A 235 3.66 -7.69 -4.07
N SER A 236 4.87 -7.90 -3.61
CA SER A 236 5.16 -8.60 -2.36
C SER A 236 6.42 -8.00 -1.76
N HIS A 237 6.41 -7.76 -0.45
CA HIS A 237 7.59 -7.20 0.20
C HIS A 237 8.81 -8.10 0.00
N MET A 238 8.70 -9.38 0.34
CA MET A 238 9.75 -10.36 0.05
C MET A 238 9.71 -10.80 -1.42
N PRO A 239 10.86 -10.78 -2.12
CA PRO A 239 10.93 -11.21 -3.51
C PRO A 239 10.84 -12.74 -3.65
N PHE A 240 10.41 -13.20 -4.83
CA PHE A 240 10.40 -14.62 -5.19
C PHE A 240 11.72 -15.07 -5.85
N THR A 241 12.84 -14.53 -5.37
CA THR A 241 14.18 -14.91 -5.82
C THR A 241 14.62 -16.25 -5.20
N LYS A 242 15.53 -16.96 -5.86
CA LYS A 242 16.06 -18.25 -5.36
C LYS A 242 17.17 -18.01 -4.32
N GLY A 243 17.23 -18.89 -3.31
CA GLY A 243 18.28 -18.86 -2.29
C GLY A 243 18.12 -17.72 -1.29
N GLY A 244 16.90 -17.22 -1.13
CA GLY A 244 16.57 -16.19 -0.17
C GLY A 244 16.30 -16.70 1.24
N TRP A 245 15.62 -15.86 2.04
CA TRP A 245 15.18 -16.21 3.38
C TRP A 245 14.08 -17.29 3.35
N TYR A 246 13.84 -17.95 4.47
CA TYR A 246 12.78 -18.93 4.61
C TYR A 246 11.42 -18.41 4.10
N GLY A 247 11.06 -17.16 4.46
CA GLY A 247 9.82 -16.54 4.00
C GLY A 247 9.74 -16.43 2.47
N SER A 248 10.83 -16.06 1.79
CA SER A 248 10.89 -16.02 0.33
C SER A 248 10.71 -17.39 -0.31
N GLU A 249 11.37 -18.42 0.23
CA GLU A 249 11.22 -19.79 -0.28
C GLU A 249 9.82 -20.33 -0.04
N ARG A 250 9.20 -20.08 1.12
CA ARG A 250 7.80 -20.43 1.40
C ARG A 250 6.82 -19.78 0.41
N LEU A 251 7.00 -18.49 0.13
CA LEU A 251 6.21 -17.78 -0.88
C LEU A 251 6.35 -18.43 -2.26
N ARG A 252 7.58 -18.78 -2.64
CA ARG A 252 7.85 -19.48 -3.90
C ARG A 252 7.15 -20.83 -3.98
N GLU A 253 7.31 -21.66 -2.96
CA GLU A 253 6.69 -22.99 -2.93
C GLU A 253 5.17 -22.94 -3.00
N GLN A 254 4.55 -22.02 -2.30
CA GLN A 254 3.10 -21.96 -2.16
C GLN A 254 2.40 -21.16 -3.28
N LEU A 255 2.96 -20.04 -3.72
CA LEU A 255 2.27 -19.10 -4.59
C LEU A 255 2.83 -19.03 -6.01
N LEU A 256 4.15 -19.28 -6.21
CA LEU A 256 4.75 -19.19 -7.54
C LEU A 256 4.09 -20.10 -8.58
N PRO A 257 3.71 -21.37 -8.28
CA PRO A 257 3.06 -22.22 -9.28
C PRO A 257 1.74 -21.64 -9.84
N LEU A 258 1.00 -20.88 -9.03
CA LEU A 258 -0.20 -20.19 -9.48
C LEU A 258 0.15 -18.98 -10.36
N LEU A 259 1.14 -18.20 -9.95
CA LEU A 259 1.60 -17.02 -10.69
C LEU A 259 2.23 -17.39 -12.06
N GLU A 260 2.91 -18.53 -12.15
CA GLU A 260 3.45 -19.08 -13.40
C GLU A 260 2.36 -19.33 -14.46
N GLN A 261 1.18 -19.74 -14.00
CA GLN A 261 0.02 -19.98 -14.89
C GLN A 261 -0.74 -18.70 -15.21
N ALA A 262 -0.52 -17.64 -14.44
CA ALA A 262 -1.33 -16.43 -14.46
C ALA A 262 -0.83 -15.35 -15.43
N GLN A 263 0.22 -15.61 -16.21
CA GLN A 263 0.80 -14.66 -17.16
C GLN A 263 1.12 -13.29 -16.52
N ILE A 264 1.86 -13.30 -15.43
CA ILE A 264 2.29 -12.09 -14.75
C ILE A 264 3.30 -11.33 -15.61
N ASP A 265 3.16 -10.00 -15.69
CA ASP A 265 4.04 -9.14 -16.48
C ASP A 265 5.24 -8.65 -15.68
N LEU A 266 5.07 -8.44 -14.37
CA LEU A 266 6.12 -7.89 -13.50
C LEU A 266 5.82 -8.21 -12.03
N MET A 267 6.89 -8.44 -11.24
CA MET A 267 6.83 -8.43 -9.78
C MET A 267 7.68 -7.30 -9.22
N LEU A 268 7.13 -6.58 -8.23
CA LEU A 268 7.80 -5.53 -7.48
C LEU A 268 7.97 -5.97 -6.02
N SER A 269 9.17 -5.79 -5.48
CA SER A 269 9.54 -6.20 -4.13
C SER A 269 10.53 -5.25 -3.46
N GLY A 270 10.71 -5.39 -2.14
CA GLY A 270 11.71 -4.75 -1.31
C GLY A 270 12.54 -5.77 -0.54
N HIS A 271 12.67 -5.62 0.79
CA HIS A 271 13.24 -6.56 1.75
C HIS A 271 14.77 -6.70 1.74
N GLU A 272 15.39 -6.77 0.58
CA GLU A 272 16.82 -7.06 0.44
C GLU A 272 17.73 -5.84 0.71
N HIS A 273 17.16 -4.66 0.91
CA HIS A 273 17.86 -3.38 1.08
C HIS A 273 18.87 -3.05 -0.05
N ALA A 274 18.84 -3.80 -1.13
CA ALA A 274 19.70 -3.64 -2.29
C ALA A 274 18.87 -3.72 -3.57
N PHE A 275 19.27 -2.95 -4.58
CA PHE A 275 18.62 -3.05 -5.88
C PHE A 275 18.95 -4.38 -6.55
N GLY A 276 17.94 -5.05 -7.09
CA GLY A 276 18.06 -6.28 -7.86
C GLY A 276 17.11 -6.33 -9.04
N PHE A 277 17.56 -6.88 -10.15
CA PHE A 277 16.75 -7.20 -11.31
C PHE A 277 16.98 -8.64 -11.73
N THR A 278 15.92 -9.44 -11.75
CA THR A 278 15.94 -10.81 -12.24
C THR A 278 15.05 -10.89 -13.46
N ASP A 279 15.63 -11.19 -14.62
CA ASP A 279 14.85 -11.30 -15.87
C ASP A 279 14.05 -12.60 -15.88
N LYS A 280 12.99 -12.63 -16.71
CA LYS A 280 12.14 -13.79 -16.89
C LYS A 280 12.96 -15.05 -17.25
N GLY A 281 12.52 -16.19 -16.74
CA GLY A 281 13.16 -17.48 -16.97
C GLY A 281 14.27 -17.84 -15.98
N ASN A 282 14.72 -16.92 -15.14
CA ASN A 282 15.74 -17.21 -14.12
C ASN A 282 15.14 -17.68 -12.79
N ALA A 283 14.29 -16.90 -12.17
CA ALA A 283 13.62 -17.24 -10.92
C ALA A 283 12.13 -17.54 -11.11
N ALA A 284 11.49 -16.89 -12.07
CA ALA A 284 10.08 -17.03 -12.44
C ALA A 284 9.92 -16.84 -13.94
N SER A 285 8.73 -17.15 -14.50
CA SER A 285 8.38 -16.87 -15.91
C SER A 285 8.17 -15.38 -16.19
N PHE A 286 8.26 -14.54 -15.19
CA PHE A 286 8.12 -13.09 -15.25
C PHE A 286 9.32 -12.38 -14.60
N PRO A 287 9.62 -11.13 -14.97
CA PRO A 287 10.68 -10.36 -14.36
C PRO A 287 10.34 -9.94 -12.92
N ILE A 288 11.38 -9.87 -12.06
CA ILE A 288 11.30 -9.43 -10.67
C ILE A 288 12.23 -8.24 -10.47
N ILE A 289 11.69 -7.15 -9.92
CA ILE A 289 12.45 -5.98 -9.50
C ILE A 289 12.41 -5.89 -7.98
N VAL A 290 13.58 -5.90 -7.36
CA VAL A 290 13.76 -5.60 -5.94
C VAL A 290 14.25 -4.16 -5.83
N ASN A 291 13.44 -3.30 -5.21
CA ASN A 291 13.85 -1.92 -4.96
C ASN A 291 14.69 -1.84 -3.69
N SER A 292 15.74 -1.03 -3.71
CA SER A 292 16.56 -0.80 -2.52
C SER A 292 15.84 0.11 -1.51
N ASN A 293 16.23 0.05 -0.25
CA ASN A 293 15.75 0.94 0.80
C ASN A 293 16.14 2.42 0.60
N ASN A 294 17.19 2.69 -0.18
CA ASN A 294 17.69 4.05 -0.49
C ASN A 294 17.41 4.49 -1.93
N SER A 295 16.41 3.89 -2.56
CA SER A 295 15.96 4.25 -3.91
C SER A 295 14.45 4.40 -4.01
N VAL A 296 14.01 5.21 -4.96
CA VAL A 296 12.63 5.35 -5.35
C VAL A 296 12.41 4.66 -6.70
N LEU A 297 11.37 3.84 -6.78
CA LEU A 297 10.94 3.23 -8.03
C LEU A 297 9.72 4.00 -8.56
N THR A 298 9.75 4.36 -9.83
CA THR A 298 8.59 4.90 -10.54
C THR A 298 8.11 3.89 -11.57
N LEU A 299 6.81 3.65 -11.62
CA LEU A 299 6.16 2.81 -12.60
C LEU A 299 5.17 3.67 -13.38
N PHE A 300 5.31 3.68 -14.69
CA PHE A 300 4.35 4.26 -15.62
C PHE A 300 3.77 3.15 -16.49
N ALA A 301 2.46 3.07 -16.58
CA ALA A 301 1.76 2.12 -17.44
C ALA A 301 0.82 2.86 -18.39
N SER A 302 0.74 2.34 -19.62
CA SER A 302 -0.28 2.67 -20.61
C SER A 302 -0.88 1.37 -21.13
N ASN A 303 -1.85 1.43 -22.04
CA ASN A 303 -2.38 0.22 -22.66
C ASN A 303 -1.33 -0.55 -23.50
N HIS A 304 -0.18 0.07 -23.81
CA HIS A 304 0.82 -0.47 -24.73
C HIS A 304 2.17 -0.75 -24.08
N SER A 305 2.48 -0.11 -22.99
CA SER A 305 3.79 -0.25 -22.34
C SER A 305 3.72 -0.10 -20.82
N LEU A 306 4.65 -0.79 -20.16
CA LEU A 306 4.90 -0.70 -18.72
C LEU A 306 6.36 -0.28 -18.54
N LYS A 307 6.59 0.93 -18.07
CA LYS A 307 7.94 1.48 -17.85
C LYS A 307 8.28 1.53 -16.37
N VAL A 308 9.47 1.09 -16.02
CA VAL A 308 9.98 1.20 -14.65
C VAL A 308 11.32 1.92 -14.68
N GLN A 309 11.48 2.87 -13.76
CA GLN A 309 12.76 3.51 -13.46
C GLN A 309 13.04 3.39 -11.97
N VAL A 310 14.26 3.04 -11.60
CA VAL A 310 14.75 3.06 -10.21
C VAL A 310 15.85 4.10 -10.10
N LYS A 311 15.67 5.05 -9.18
CA LYS A 311 16.58 6.14 -8.92
C LYS A 311 17.04 6.13 -7.47
N GLN A 312 18.33 6.12 -7.26
CA GLN A 312 18.94 6.18 -5.93
C GLN A 312 18.81 7.57 -5.32
N GLU A 313 18.91 7.68 -4.02
CA GLU A 313 18.76 8.93 -3.25
C GLU A 313 19.74 10.06 -3.66
N ASP A 314 20.84 9.75 -4.31
CA ASP A 314 21.80 10.72 -4.87
C ASP A 314 21.42 11.21 -6.28
N GLY A 315 20.30 10.71 -6.83
CA GLY A 315 19.81 11.03 -8.16
C GLY A 315 20.31 10.11 -9.28
N LYS A 316 21.17 9.13 -8.97
CA LYS A 316 21.68 8.18 -9.95
C LYS A 316 20.56 7.21 -10.38
N ILE A 317 20.38 7.06 -11.68
CA ILE A 317 19.49 6.04 -12.24
C ILE A 317 20.21 4.69 -12.17
N LEU A 318 19.65 3.77 -11.36
CA LEU A 318 20.16 2.40 -11.23
C LEU A 318 19.61 1.49 -12.32
N PHE A 319 18.37 1.76 -12.74
CA PHE A 319 17.65 0.92 -13.69
C PHE A 319 16.60 1.70 -14.44
N GLU A 320 16.43 1.39 -15.73
CA GLU A 320 15.33 1.86 -16.54
C GLU A 320 15.00 0.79 -17.59
N LYS A 321 13.76 0.36 -17.64
CA LYS A 321 13.30 -0.65 -18.61
C LYS A 321 11.85 -0.42 -18.97
N GLU A 322 11.56 -0.66 -20.24
CA GLU A 322 10.19 -0.72 -20.79
C GLU A 322 9.86 -2.18 -21.12
N PHE A 323 8.77 -2.64 -20.55
CA PHE A 323 8.22 -3.97 -20.80
C PHE A 323 7.09 -3.83 -21.81
N GLN A 324 7.25 -4.45 -22.97
CA GLN A 324 6.23 -4.49 -24.01
C GLN A 324 5.23 -5.58 -23.69
N LYS A 325 3.96 -5.36 -24.05
CA LYS A 325 2.93 -6.38 -23.99
C LYS A 325 3.31 -7.53 -24.92
N GLN A 326 3.28 -8.74 -24.39
CA GLN A 326 3.51 -9.97 -25.17
C GLN A 326 2.27 -10.36 -25.96
#